data_9ccd0ef617cbfc2872167a0c8f6269e1
#
_entry.id   9ccd0ef617cbfc2872167a0c8f6269e1
#
_cell.length_a   1.000
_cell.length_b   1.000
_cell.length_c   1.000
_cell.angle_alpha   90.00
_cell.angle_beta   90.00
_cell.angle_gamma   90.00
#
_symmetry.space_group_name_H-M   'P 1'
#
loop_
_entity.id
_entity.type
_entity.pdbx_description
1 polymer ?
#
loop_
_entity_poly.entity_id
_entity_poly.type
_entity_poly.pdbx_seq_one_letter_code
_entity_poly.pdbx_strand_id
1 'polypeptide(L)'
;MVDGRVTSSPNLLARTPSPAYYAVIFTSRRTDGDRGYTPMADRMVELARQQPGFLAVESVRGADGLGITVSYWTDKESITTWKRHAEHQTAQCAGQRTWYLDYQLRVALVERDYGK
;
A
#
# COMPACT_ATOMS: atom_id res chain seq x y z
N MET A 1 -10.54 -8.89 4.98
CA MET A 1 -10.81 -8.53 4.51
C MET A 1 -10.30 -8.09 3.71
N VAL A 2 -10.16 -8.37 3.12
CA VAL A 2 -9.89 -7.69 2.51
C VAL A 2 -10.32 -7.00 2.13
N ASP A 3 -10.17 -6.74 1.87
CA ASP A 3 -10.63 -5.75 1.79
C ASP A 3 -10.63 -5.10 0.58
N GLY A 4 -11.55 -5.30 -0.21
CA GLY A 4 -11.68 -4.80 -1.56
C GLY A 4 -11.54 -3.30 -1.68
N ARG A 5 -11.60 -2.57 -0.59
CA ARG A 5 -11.53 -1.11 -0.70
C ARG A 5 -10.17 -0.60 -1.07
N VAL A 6 -9.11 -1.43 -1.00
CA VAL A 6 -7.77 -0.97 -1.36
C VAL A 6 -7.48 -1.10 -2.84
N THR A 7 -8.43 -1.59 -3.63
CA THR A 7 -8.31 -1.69 -5.08
C THR A 7 -9.49 -1.01 -5.75
N SER A 8 -9.39 -0.77 -7.06
CA SER A 8 -10.51 -0.21 -7.82
C SER A 8 -11.70 -1.16 -7.82
N SER A 9 -11.42 -2.46 -7.77
CA SER A 9 -12.43 -3.50 -7.73
C SER A 9 -11.85 -4.69 -6.97
N PRO A 10 -12.60 -5.26 -6.01
CA PRO A 10 -12.07 -6.36 -5.22
C PRO A 10 -11.78 -7.61 -6.02
N ASN A 11 -12.35 -7.75 -7.20
CA ASN A 11 -12.20 -8.95 -8.02
C ASN A 11 -11.26 -8.75 -9.20
N LEU A 12 -10.61 -7.59 -9.28
CA LEU A 12 -9.71 -7.30 -10.39
C LEU A 12 -8.30 -7.08 -9.90
N LEU A 13 -7.36 -7.54 -10.69
CA LEU A 13 -5.95 -7.28 -10.44
C LEU A 13 -5.64 -5.83 -10.76
N ALA A 14 -4.59 -5.29 -10.13
CA ALA A 14 -4.11 -3.96 -10.45
C ALA A 14 -3.76 -3.88 -11.93
N ARG A 15 -4.06 -2.74 -12.54
CA ARG A 15 -3.75 -2.48 -13.95
C ARG A 15 -2.65 -1.44 -14.00
N THR A 16 -1.61 -1.76 -14.74
CA THR A 16 -0.44 -0.89 -14.87
C THR A 16 -0.14 -0.69 -16.35
N PRO A 17 0.54 0.43 -16.69
CA PRO A 17 1.00 0.62 -18.05
C PRO A 17 2.15 -0.35 -18.37
N SER A 18 2.65 -0.27 -19.59
CA SER A 18 3.82 -1.08 -19.95
C SER A 18 5.02 -0.72 -19.08
N PRO A 19 5.86 -1.71 -18.73
CA PRO A 19 7.08 -1.45 -17.95
C PRO A 19 8.08 -0.56 -18.71
N ALA A 20 9.07 -0.03 -18.02
CA ALA A 20 9.37 -0.32 -16.61
C ALA A 20 8.61 0.64 -15.69
N TYR A 21 8.31 0.14 -14.51
CA TYR A 21 7.77 0.95 -13.43
C TYR A 21 8.22 0.32 -12.10
N TYR A 22 7.80 0.90 -10.98
CA TYR A 22 8.28 0.47 -9.68
C TYR A 22 7.14 -0.09 -8.84
N ALA A 23 7.49 -1.03 -7.97
CA ALA A 23 6.57 -1.59 -6.99
C ALA A 23 7.09 -1.31 -5.59
N VAL A 24 6.19 -0.88 -4.71
CA VAL A 24 6.46 -0.81 -3.28
C VAL A 24 5.70 -1.95 -2.63
N ILE A 25 6.44 -2.84 -2.00
CA ILE A 25 5.88 -4.05 -1.39
C ILE A 25 5.93 -3.86 0.11
N PHE A 26 4.76 -3.76 0.74
CA PHE A 26 4.63 -3.59 2.17
C PHE A 26 4.03 -4.85 2.76
N THR A 27 4.86 -5.62 3.44
CA THR A 27 4.44 -6.84 4.13
C THR A 27 4.37 -6.54 5.61
N SER A 28 3.28 -6.89 6.27
CA SER A 28 3.09 -6.54 7.68
C SER A 28 2.25 -7.56 8.41
N ARG A 29 2.45 -7.63 9.73
CA ARG A 29 1.58 -8.38 10.63
C ARG A 29 0.90 -7.39 11.55
N ARG A 30 -0.44 -7.44 11.59
CA ARG A 30 -1.23 -6.56 12.43
C ARG A 30 -1.36 -7.10 13.84
N THR A 31 -1.46 -6.17 14.79
CA THR A 31 -1.88 -6.48 16.15
C THR A 31 -3.40 -6.65 16.18
N ASP A 32 -3.92 -7.17 17.29
CA ASP A 32 -5.36 -7.32 17.47
C ASP A 32 -6.03 -5.96 17.66
N GLY A 33 -7.29 -5.87 17.23
CA GLY A 33 -8.10 -4.67 17.39
C GLY A 33 -7.81 -3.62 16.32
N ASP A 34 -8.77 -2.80 16.04
CA ASP A 34 -8.62 -1.81 14.98
C ASP A 34 -7.78 -0.60 15.40
N ARG A 35 -8.09 -0.01 16.54
CA ARG A 35 -7.36 1.14 17.11
C ARG A 35 -7.14 2.28 16.12
N GLY A 36 -8.12 2.51 15.25
CA GLY A 36 -8.02 3.56 14.25
C GLY A 36 -7.27 3.16 13.00
N TYR A 37 -6.86 1.90 12.88
CA TYR A 37 -6.10 1.43 11.73
C TYR A 37 -6.89 1.53 10.42
N THR A 38 -8.13 1.02 10.41
CA THR A 38 -8.91 0.96 9.17
C THR A 38 -9.15 2.34 8.56
N PRO A 39 -9.61 3.34 9.32
CA PRO A 39 -9.76 4.68 8.74
C PRO A 39 -8.44 5.25 8.23
N MET A 40 -7.35 5.00 8.94
CA MET A 40 -6.05 5.52 8.52
C MET A 40 -5.55 4.81 7.27
N ALA A 41 -5.73 3.49 7.19
CA ALA A 41 -5.33 2.73 6.01
C ALA A 41 -6.08 3.21 4.77
N ASP A 42 -7.39 3.44 4.92
CA ASP A 42 -8.22 3.94 3.82
C ASP A 42 -7.76 5.32 3.37
N ARG A 43 -7.43 6.18 4.33
CA ARG A 43 -6.93 7.51 4.02
C ARG A 43 -5.58 7.46 3.31
N MET A 44 -4.71 6.54 3.71
CA MET A 44 -3.41 6.38 3.06
C MET A 44 -3.57 6.00 1.58
N VAL A 45 -4.49 5.09 1.28
CA VAL A 45 -4.75 4.70 -0.10
C VAL A 45 -5.29 5.89 -0.89
N GLU A 46 -6.22 6.64 -0.29
CA GLU A 46 -6.80 7.82 -0.95
C GLU A 46 -5.75 8.87 -1.27
N LEU A 47 -4.85 9.11 -0.31
CA LEU A 47 -3.76 10.06 -0.53
C LEU A 47 -2.79 9.56 -1.60
N ALA A 48 -2.52 8.25 -1.61
CA ALA A 48 -1.64 7.67 -2.63
C ALA A 48 -2.21 7.88 -4.02
N ARG A 49 -3.52 7.67 -4.19
CA ARG A 49 -4.18 7.83 -5.49
C ARG A 49 -4.05 9.24 -6.04
N GLN A 50 -3.88 10.22 -5.16
CA GLN A 50 -3.77 11.63 -5.56
C GLN A 50 -2.34 12.03 -5.91
N GLN A 51 -1.36 11.16 -5.64
CA GLN A 51 0.04 11.51 -5.87
C GLN A 51 0.42 11.38 -7.34
N PRO A 52 1.21 12.33 -7.85
CA PRO A 52 1.80 12.15 -9.18
C PRO A 52 2.62 10.88 -9.21
N GLY A 53 2.48 10.13 -10.29
CA GLY A 53 3.23 8.90 -10.46
C GLY A 53 2.58 7.66 -9.88
N PHE A 54 1.48 7.79 -9.15
CA PHE A 54 0.73 6.62 -8.69
C PHE A 54 0.10 5.90 -9.88
N LEU A 55 0.24 4.58 -9.92
CA LEU A 55 -0.33 3.78 -11.00
C LEU A 55 -1.46 2.89 -10.52
N ALA A 56 -1.24 2.13 -9.46
CA ALA A 56 -2.23 1.17 -8.99
C ALA A 56 -1.84 0.63 -7.62
N VAL A 57 -2.77 -0.05 -6.97
CA VAL A 57 -2.52 -0.72 -5.69
C VAL A 57 -3.35 -1.98 -5.60
N GLU A 58 -2.79 -2.99 -4.97
CA GLU A 58 -3.52 -4.21 -4.64
C GLU A 58 -3.05 -4.69 -3.28
N SER A 59 -3.97 -5.31 -2.53
CA SER A 59 -3.68 -5.64 -1.15
C SER A 59 -4.50 -6.85 -0.73
N VAL A 60 -3.90 -7.66 0.13
CA VAL A 60 -4.58 -8.80 0.73
C VAL A 60 -4.07 -8.96 2.15
N ARG A 61 -4.97 -9.35 3.06
CA ARG A 61 -4.60 -9.62 4.45
C ARG A 61 -5.37 -10.83 4.92
N GLY A 62 -4.64 -11.77 5.49
CA GLY A 62 -5.23 -12.98 6.03
C GLY A 62 -5.83 -12.78 7.41
N ALA A 63 -6.61 -13.76 7.85
CA ALA A 63 -7.24 -13.72 9.15
C ALA A 63 -6.24 -13.73 10.29
N ASP A 64 -5.02 -14.21 10.03
CA ASP A 64 -3.93 -14.25 11.01
C ASP A 64 -3.21 -12.89 11.14
N GLY A 65 -3.64 -11.89 10.40
CA GLY A 65 -3.04 -10.55 10.47
C GLY A 65 -1.90 -10.32 9.51
N LEU A 66 -1.39 -11.35 8.84
CA LEU A 66 -0.33 -11.19 7.85
C LEU A 66 -0.92 -10.65 6.55
N GLY A 67 -0.33 -9.60 6.02
CA GLY A 67 -0.83 -8.99 4.80
C GLY A 67 0.26 -8.42 3.94
N ILE A 68 -0.08 -8.22 2.67
CA ILE A 68 0.82 -7.62 1.69
C ILE A 68 0.05 -6.59 0.90
N THR A 69 0.59 -5.39 0.82
CA THR A 69 0.07 -4.34 -0.05
C THR A 69 1.16 -3.99 -1.06
N VAL A 70 0.81 -4.01 -2.33
CA VAL A 70 1.75 -3.62 -3.38
C VAL A 70 1.18 -2.41 -4.08
N SER A 71 1.94 -1.32 -4.11
CA SER A 71 1.59 -0.14 -4.88
C SER A 71 2.58 0.04 -6.01
N TYR A 72 2.09 0.59 -7.13
CA TYR A 72 2.88 0.70 -8.35
C TYR A 72 3.03 2.18 -8.73
N TRP A 73 4.22 2.55 -9.19
CA TRP A 73 4.61 3.95 -9.36
C TRP A 73 5.47 4.13 -10.60
N THR A 74 5.37 5.28 -11.22
CA THR A 74 6.13 5.56 -12.45
C THR A 74 7.63 5.71 -12.19
N ASP A 75 8.02 6.23 -11.01
CA ASP A 75 9.41 6.51 -10.72
C ASP A 75 9.67 6.51 -9.21
N LYS A 76 10.94 6.53 -8.86
CA LYS A 76 11.37 6.50 -7.45
C LYS A 76 11.09 7.80 -6.73
N GLU A 77 11.09 8.92 -7.44
CA GLU A 77 10.82 10.22 -6.82
C GLU A 77 9.40 10.30 -6.31
N SER A 78 8.45 9.76 -7.07
CA SER A 78 7.06 9.70 -6.63
C SER A 78 6.93 8.88 -5.35
N ILE A 79 7.66 7.78 -5.26
CA ILE A 79 7.66 6.94 -4.06
C ILE A 79 8.20 7.72 -2.87
N THR A 80 9.30 8.44 -3.05
CA THR A 80 9.90 9.23 -1.98
C THR A 80 8.94 10.31 -1.48
N THR A 81 8.30 11.00 -2.39
CA THR A 81 7.32 12.02 -2.05
C THR A 81 6.14 11.42 -1.29
N TRP A 82 5.61 10.31 -1.79
CA TRP A 82 4.51 9.61 -1.14
C TRP A 82 4.89 9.17 0.28
N LYS A 83 6.10 8.62 0.42
CA LYS A 83 6.58 8.15 1.72
C LYS A 83 6.59 9.28 2.75
N ARG A 84 7.02 10.47 2.37
CA ARG A 84 7.01 11.62 3.27
C ARG A 84 5.60 11.98 3.71
N HIS A 85 4.65 11.98 2.78
CA HIS A 85 3.25 12.25 3.12
C HIS A 85 2.71 11.19 4.07
N ALA A 86 3.00 9.93 3.79
CA ALA A 86 2.52 8.83 4.62
C ALA A 86 3.07 8.92 6.03
N GLU A 87 4.36 9.20 6.17
CA GLU A 87 5.00 9.32 7.48
C GLU A 87 4.42 10.50 8.26
N HIS A 88 4.18 11.61 7.59
CA HIS A 88 3.60 12.78 8.22
C HIS A 88 2.20 12.47 8.77
N GLN A 89 1.37 11.82 7.97
CA GLN A 89 0.01 11.48 8.37
C GLN A 89 0.01 10.49 9.53
N THR A 90 0.83 9.45 9.46
CA THR A 90 0.86 8.45 10.52
C THR A 90 1.45 8.98 11.81
N ALA A 91 2.40 9.91 11.72
CA ALA A 91 3.00 10.51 12.92
C ALA A 91 1.98 11.28 13.75
N GLN A 92 0.89 11.71 13.15
CA GLN A 92 -0.16 12.43 13.86
C GLN A 92 -1.18 11.49 14.51
N CYS A 93 -1.03 10.18 14.30
CA CYS A 93 -1.99 9.22 14.82
C CYS A 93 -1.45 8.56 16.08
N ALA A 94 -2.20 8.67 17.19
CA ALA A 94 -1.75 8.16 18.48
C ALA A 94 -1.62 6.64 18.50
N GLY A 95 -2.36 5.93 17.64
CA GLY A 95 -2.38 4.48 17.65
C GLY A 95 -1.32 3.80 16.80
N GLN A 96 -0.57 4.57 16.01
CA GLN A 96 0.24 3.98 14.95
C GLN A 96 1.30 3.00 15.42
N ARG A 97 1.85 3.20 16.60
CA ARG A 97 2.90 2.32 17.14
C ARG A 97 2.39 0.94 17.50
N THR A 98 1.09 0.80 17.69
CA THR A 98 0.49 -0.45 18.12
C THR A 98 -0.20 -1.21 17.00
N TRP A 99 -0.17 -0.68 15.77
CA TRP A 99 -0.87 -1.30 14.65
C TRP A 99 -0.19 -2.55 14.13
N TYR A 100 1.13 -2.59 14.19
CA TYR A 100 1.90 -3.69 13.59
C TYR A 100 2.78 -4.36 14.61
N LEU A 101 2.83 -5.69 14.55
CA LEU A 101 3.84 -6.46 15.27
C LEU A 101 5.19 -6.25 14.58
N ASP A 102 5.18 -6.32 13.25
CA ASP A 102 6.36 -6.02 12.46
C ASP A 102 5.92 -5.72 11.03
N TYR A 103 6.83 -5.17 10.26
CA TYR A 103 6.60 -4.93 8.84
C TYR A 103 7.93 -4.82 8.11
N GLN A 104 7.86 -5.01 6.80
CA GLN A 104 9.00 -4.85 5.91
C GLN A 104 8.51 -4.16 4.65
N LEU A 105 9.24 -3.15 4.22
CA LEU A 105 8.91 -2.41 3.01
C LEU A 105 10.05 -2.56 2.02
N ARG A 106 9.73 -2.91 0.78
CA ARG A 106 10.70 -3.10 -0.29
C ARG A 106 10.29 -2.30 -1.50
N VAL A 107 11.27 -1.75 -2.21
CA VAL A 107 11.05 -1.07 -3.48
C VAL A 107 11.76 -1.89 -4.54
N ALA A 108 11.04 -2.22 -5.60
CA ALA A 108 11.55 -3.07 -6.66
C ALA A 108 11.23 -2.48 -8.02
N LEU A 109 12.10 -2.72 -8.98
CA LEU A 109 11.85 -2.35 -10.37
C LEU A 109 11.12 -3.50 -11.07
N VAL A 110 10.01 -3.18 -11.71
CA VAL A 110 9.31 -4.14 -12.55
C VAL A 110 9.81 -3.95 -13.98
N GLU A 111 10.64 -4.87 -14.44
CA GLU A 111 11.24 -4.80 -15.76
C GLU A 111 10.32 -5.37 -16.83
N ARG A 112 9.56 -6.37 -16.48
CA ARG A 112 8.63 -7.05 -17.38
C ARG A 112 7.39 -7.46 -16.60
N ASP A 113 6.26 -7.45 -17.27
CA ASP A 113 5.06 -8.05 -16.74
C ASP A 113 4.30 -8.71 -17.88
N TYR A 114 3.55 -9.73 -17.55
CA TYR A 114 2.67 -10.39 -18.50
C TYR A 114 1.60 -11.12 -17.71
N GLY A 115 0.46 -11.25 -18.31
CA GLY A 115 -0.67 -11.85 -17.65
C GLY A 115 -1.72 -12.30 -18.64
N LYS A 116 -2.83 -12.68 -18.09
CA LYS A 116 -3.89 -13.27 -18.88
C LYS A 116 -5.18 -12.46 -18.74
#